data_060a6516be2193414fef4784f3c1431d
#
_entry.id   060a6516be2193414fef4784f3c1431d
#
_cell.length_a   1.000
_cell.length_b   1.000
_cell.length_c   1.000
_cell.angle_alpha   90.00
_cell.angle_beta   90.00
_cell.angle_gamma   90.00
#
_symmetry.space_group_name_H-M   'P 1'
#
loop_
_entity.id
_entity.type
_entity.pdbx_description
1 polymer ?
#
loop_
_entity_poly.entity_id
_entity_poly.type
_entity_poly.pdbx_seq_one_letter_code
_entity_poly.pdbx_strand_id
1 'polypeptide(L)'
;MTLGLHCRKVSAFLAQDKLLECAGFLHDCGKPFTKTFVNSNGETTDIAHYYQHHCVGAYDSLFYLYPSGVDKLDVSILINLHMLPYFWEKDKEHEEDTKSKYKRLWGEWLYEKVMELHKADKMSH
;
A
#
# COMPACT_ATOMS: atom_id res chain seq x y z
N MET A 1 15.81 8.56 0.27
CA MET A 1 15.35 7.68 1.38
C MET A 1 15.34 6.23 0.89
N THR A 2 15.86 5.31 1.68
CA THR A 2 15.82 3.90 1.33
C THR A 2 14.42 3.33 1.53
N LEU A 3 14.10 2.25 0.83
CA LEU A 3 12.82 1.55 0.98
C LEU A 3 12.59 1.11 2.43
N GLY A 4 13.62 0.54 3.08
CA GLY A 4 13.50 0.09 4.47
C GLY A 4 13.25 1.23 5.44
N LEU A 5 13.87 2.40 5.24
CA LEU A 5 13.61 3.56 6.07
C LEU A 5 12.19 4.09 5.87
N HIS A 6 11.72 4.14 4.62
CA HIS A 6 10.36 4.56 4.32
C HIS A 6 9.35 3.64 5.02
N CYS A 7 9.49 2.34 4.88
CA CYS A 7 8.59 1.38 5.51
C CYS A 7 8.60 1.49 7.04
N ARG A 8 9.77 1.74 7.65
CA ARG A 8 9.86 1.94 9.10
C ARG A 8 9.15 3.23 9.54
N LYS A 9 9.25 4.29 8.75
CA LYS A 9 8.54 5.55 9.04
C LYS A 9 7.03 5.36 8.98
N VAL A 10 6.54 4.69 7.95
CA VAL A 10 5.10 4.40 7.81
C VAL A 10 4.62 3.56 8.99
N SER A 11 5.35 2.51 9.33
CA SER A 11 5.03 1.64 10.46
C SER A 11 4.99 2.41 11.79
N ALA A 12 6.01 3.25 12.03
CA ALA A 12 6.06 4.04 13.26
C ALA A 12 4.90 5.02 13.37
N PHE A 13 4.47 5.61 12.25
CA PHE A 13 3.33 6.52 12.21
C PHE A 13 2.02 5.81 12.59
N LEU A 14 1.93 4.51 12.36
CA LEU A 14 0.74 3.69 12.58
C LEU A 14 0.85 2.77 13.80
N ALA A 15 1.83 3.01 14.69
CA ALA A 15 2.17 2.07 15.77
C ALA A 15 1.06 1.81 16.79
N GLN A 16 0.03 2.66 16.86
CA GLN A 16 -1.10 2.47 17.78
C GLN A 16 -2.11 1.43 17.30
N ASP A 17 -2.05 1.06 16.03
CA ASP A 17 -2.89 0.03 15.44
C ASP A 17 -1.98 -1.07 14.90
N LYS A 18 -2.00 -2.25 15.55
CA LYS A 18 -1.10 -3.35 15.20
C LYS A 18 -1.28 -3.84 13.77
N LEU A 19 -2.53 -3.87 13.28
CA LEU A 19 -2.80 -4.26 11.90
C LEU A 19 -2.17 -3.27 10.93
N LEU A 20 -2.39 -1.98 11.14
CA LEU A 20 -1.83 -0.93 10.29
C LEU A 20 -0.31 -0.85 10.41
N GLU A 21 0.24 -1.07 11.59
CA GLU A 21 1.69 -1.12 11.78
C GLU A 21 2.32 -2.19 10.90
N CYS A 22 1.75 -3.41 10.92
CA CYS A 22 2.23 -4.51 10.09
C CYS A 22 2.06 -4.22 8.59
N ALA A 23 0.89 -3.72 8.19
CA ALA A 23 0.63 -3.37 6.81
C ALA A 23 1.56 -2.25 6.33
N GLY A 24 1.79 -1.25 7.16
CA GLY A 24 2.70 -0.15 6.84
C GLY A 24 4.14 -0.61 6.68
N PHE A 25 4.59 -1.51 7.53
CA PHE A 25 5.93 -2.07 7.44
C PHE A 25 6.13 -2.87 6.14
N LEU A 26 5.10 -3.58 5.68
CA LEU A 26 5.18 -4.49 4.55
C LEU A 26 4.58 -3.95 3.25
N HIS A 27 3.98 -2.75 3.25
CA HIS A 27 3.19 -2.29 2.09
C HIS A 27 3.99 -2.23 0.78
N ASP A 28 5.28 -1.99 0.85
CA ASP A 28 6.17 -1.92 -0.31
C ASP A 28 7.08 -3.15 -0.45
N CYS A 29 6.80 -4.24 0.27
CA CYS A 29 7.67 -5.42 0.25
C CYS A 29 7.73 -6.10 -1.12
N GLY A 30 6.77 -5.81 -2.00
CA GLY A 30 6.79 -6.33 -3.37
C GLY A 30 7.74 -5.59 -4.31
N LYS A 31 8.22 -4.40 -3.94
CA LYS A 31 9.06 -3.60 -4.83
C LYS A 31 10.36 -4.28 -5.25
N PRO A 32 11.12 -4.95 -4.36
CA PRO A 32 12.35 -5.64 -4.79
C PRO A 32 12.13 -6.71 -5.86
N PHE A 33 10.94 -7.33 -5.88
CA PHE A 33 10.62 -8.39 -6.84
C PHE A 33 10.10 -7.86 -8.17
N THR A 34 9.71 -6.59 -8.24
CA THR A 34 9.06 -5.99 -9.42
C THR A 34 9.86 -4.88 -10.04
N LYS A 35 11.03 -4.56 -9.50
CA LYS A 35 11.87 -3.48 -9.99
C LYS A 35 12.29 -3.72 -11.43
N THR A 36 12.04 -2.75 -12.30
CA THR A 36 12.46 -2.77 -13.69
C THR A 36 12.79 -1.36 -14.13
N PHE A 37 13.64 -1.26 -15.17
CA PHE A 37 13.94 0.01 -15.82
C PHE A 37 13.27 0.13 -17.19
N VAL A 38 12.29 -0.74 -17.45
CA VAL A 38 11.50 -0.71 -18.69
C VAL A 38 10.15 -0.06 -18.38
N ASN A 39 9.78 0.97 -19.17
CA ASN A 39 8.51 1.65 -19.00
C ASN A 39 7.35 0.85 -19.64
N SER A 40 6.13 1.37 -19.54
CA SER A 40 4.92 0.70 -20.06
C SER A 40 4.92 0.55 -21.60
N ASN A 41 5.76 1.31 -22.30
CA ASN A 41 5.91 1.23 -23.75
C ASN A 41 7.02 0.26 -24.19
N GLY A 42 7.66 -0.44 -23.25
CA GLY A 42 8.76 -1.36 -23.53
C GLY A 42 10.13 -0.71 -23.71
N GLU A 43 10.25 0.58 -23.40
CA GLU A 43 11.51 1.32 -23.54
C GLU A 43 12.29 1.29 -22.23
N THR A 44 13.63 1.15 -22.35
CA THR A 44 14.53 1.24 -21.18
C THR A 44 14.68 2.68 -20.74
N THR A 45 14.56 2.93 -19.44
CA THR A 45 14.68 4.27 -18.84
C THR A 45 15.68 4.26 -17.69
N ASP A 46 16.05 5.47 -17.22
CA ASP A 46 16.91 5.62 -16.03
C ASP A 46 16.09 5.58 -14.73
N ILE A 47 14.75 5.56 -14.84
CA ILE A 47 13.84 5.60 -13.69
C ILE A 47 13.36 4.17 -13.40
N ALA A 48 13.47 3.77 -12.13
CA ALA A 48 12.95 2.46 -11.69
C ALA A 48 11.42 2.46 -11.65
N HIS A 49 10.83 1.38 -12.15
CA HIS A 49 9.39 1.14 -12.12
C HIS A 49 9.11 -0.11 -11.30
N TYR A 50 7.94 -0.17 -10.66
CA TYR A 50 7.56 -1.25 -9.75
C TYR A 50 6.14 -1.72 -10.04
N TYR A 51 5.92 -2.16 -11.29
CA TYR A 51 4.59 -2.57 -11.74
C TYR A 51 4.06 -3.73 -10.91
N GLN A 52 2.81 -3.59 -10.44
CA GLN A 52 2.11 -4.62 -9.66
C GLN A 52 2.78 -4.95 -8.32
N HIS A 53 3.61 -4.05 -7.77
CA HIS A 53 4.26 -4.32 -6.48
C HIS A 53 3.25 -4.54 -5.35
N HIS A 54 2.07 -3.92 -5.43
CA HIS A 54 1.00 -4.10 -4.45
C HIS A 54 0.42 -5.52 -4.51
N CYS A 55 0.32 -6.13 -5.67
CA CYS A 55 -0.15 -7.50 -5.82
C CYS A 55 0.90 -8.50 -5.36
N VAL A 56 2.15 -8.32 -5.75
CA VAL A 56 3.26 -9.19 -5.35
C VAL A 56 3.50 -9.09 -3.84
N GLY A 57 3.46 -7.87 -3.29
CA GLY A 57 3.61 -7.66 -1.86
C GLY A 57 2.48 -8.26 -1.05
N ALA A 58 1.24 -8.18 -1.53
CA ALA A 58 0.10 -8.79 -0.87
C ALA A 58 0.26 -10.31 -0.77
N TYR A 59 0.72 -10.95 -1.83
CA TYR A 59 1.01 -12.38 -1.83
C TYR A 59 2.15 -12.72 -0.88
N ASP A 60 3.27 -12.00 -0.98
CA ASP A 60 4.45 -12.22 -0.15
C ASP A 60 4.14 -12.07 1.35
N SER A 61 3.29 -11.11 1.70
CA SER A 61 2.92 -10.83 3.08
C SER A 61 2.26 -12.01 3.80
N LEU A 62 1.67 -12.95 3.06
CA LEU A 62 1.01 -14.11 3.63
C LEU A 62 1.99 -15.10 4.29
N PHE A 63 3.28 -15.00 3.98
CA PHE A 63 4.29 -15.94 4.45
C PHE A 63 5.09 -15.44 5.67
N TYR A 64 4.76 -14.26 6.19
CA TYR A 64 5.41 -13.73 7.39
C TYR A 64 4.64 -14.12 8.65
N LEU A 65 5.34 -14.10 9.79
CA LEU A 65 4.73 -14.33 11.10
C LEU A 65 4.25 -12.99 11.67
N TYR A 66 3.04 -13.00 12.21
CA TYR A 66 2.42 -11.80 12.75
C TYR A 66 2.16 -11.93 14.25
N PRO A 67 2.08 -10.78 14.96
CA PRO A 67 1.70 -10.79 16.37
C PRO A 67 0.30 -11.37 16.56
N SER A 68 0.05 -11.89 17.77
CA SER A 68 -1.29 -12.37 18.13
C SER A 68 -2.33 -11.26 17.92
N GLY A 69 -3.45 -11.62 17.33
CA GLY A 69 -4.54 -10.68 17.05
C GLY A 69 -4.46 -9.98 15.71
N VAL A 70 -3.37 -10.17 14.96
CA VAL A 70 -3.24 -9.61 13.60
C VAL A 70 -3.54 -10.72 12.59
N ASP A 71 -4.56 -10.51 11.77
CA ASP A 71 -4.93 -11.45 10.71
C ASP A 71 -4.11 -11.14 9.45
N LYS A 72 -3.35 -12.13 8.99
CA LYS A 72 -2.51 -11.98 7.79
C LYS A 72 -3.32 -11.66 6.53
N LEU A 73 -4.57 -12.12 6.45
CA LEU A 73 -5.43 -11.79 5.31
C LEU A 73 -5.78 -10.31 5.29
N ASP A 74 -6.02 -9.72 6.45
CA ASP A 74 -6.27 -8.28 6.54
C ASP A 74 -5.04 -7.47 6.12
N VAL A 75 -3.85 -7.91 6.54
CA VAL A 75 -2.59 -7.28 6.12
C VAL A 75 -2.45 -7.35 4.60
N SER A 76 -2.67 -8.52 4.03
CA SER A 76 -2.58 -8.74 2.58
C SER A 76 -3.56 -7.87 1.80
N ILE A 77 -4.80 -7.76 2.27
CA ILE A 77 -5.82 -6.92 1.65
C ILE A 77 -5.38 -5.45 1.65
N LEU A 78 -4.90 -4.95 2.77
CA LEU A 78 -4.44 -3.56 2.89
C LEU A 78 -3.27 -3.28 1.94
N ILE A 79 -2.33 -4.20 1.84
CA ILE A 79 -1.19 -4.06 0.91
C ILE A 79 -1.69 -4.04 -0.53
N ASN A 80 -2.62 -4.94 -0.87
CA ASN A 80 -3.16 -5.01 -2.23
C ASN A 80 -3.88 -3.71 -2.63
N LEU A 81 -4.52 -3.05 -1.70
CA LEU A 81 -5.34 -1.88 -1.96
C LEU A 81 -4.59 -0.54 -1.77
N HIS A 82 -3.36 -0.57 -1.24
CA HIS A 82 -2.70 0.67 -0.80
C HIS A 82 -2.40 1.67 -1.92
N MET A 83 -2.33 1.23 -3.17
CA MET A 83 -2.05 2.12 -4.30
C MET A 83 -3.31 2.80 -4.85
N LEU A 84 -4.50 2.27 -4.59
CA LEU A 84 -5.73 2.81 -5.16
C LEU A 84 -5.98 4.28 -4.82
N PRO A 85 -5.81 4.74 -3.57
CA PRO A 85 -6.02 6.16 -3.27
C PRO A 85 -5.15 7.11 -4.08
N TYR A 86 -3.94 6.69 -4.47
CA TYR A 86 -3.08 7.50 -5.34
C TYR A 86 -3.72 7.69 -6.72
N PHE A 87 -4.35 6.66 -7.25
CA PHE A 87 -5.04 6.75 -8.54
C PHE A 87 -6.27 7.65 -8.46
N TRP A 88 -7.01 7.60 -7.34
CA TRP A 88 -8.18 8.46 -7.15
C TRP A 88 -7.77 9.92 -7.13
N GLU A 89 -6.67 10.25 -6.48
CA GLU A 89 -6.17 11.62 -6.38
C GLU A 89 -5.71 12.19 -7.72
N LYS A 90 -5.36 11.34 -8.67
CA LYS A 90 -4.98 11.79 -10.02
C LYS A 90 -6.18 12.25 -10.84
N ASP A 91 -7.37 11.76 -10.55
CA ASP A 91 -8.60 12.12 -11.21
C ASP A 91 -9.43 13.02 -10.30
N LYS A 92 -9.05 14.29 -10.22
CA LYS A 92 -9.67 15.24 -9.30
C LYS A 92 -11.16 15.45 -9.55
N GLU A 93 -11.59 15.37 -10.81
CA GLU A 93 -13.00 15.54 -11.17
C GLU A 93 -13.90 14.49 -10.54
N HIS A 94 -13.43 13.24 -10.49
CA HIS A 94 -14.21 12.11 -9.99
C HIS A 94 -13.76 11.61 -8.62
N GLU A 95 -12.82 12.27 -7.98
CA GLU A 95 -12.21 11.79 -6.74
C GLU A 95 -13.23 11.49 -5.66
N GLU A 96 -14.13 12.43 -5.35
CA GLU A 96 -15.11 12.26 -4.28
C GLU A 96 -16.15 11.17 -4.61
N ASP A 97 -16.58 11.09 -5.86
CA ASP A 97 -17.50 10.04 -6.29
C ASP A 97 -16.87 8.66 -6.19
N THR A 98 -15.59 8.55 -6.57
CA THR A 98 -14.85 7.30 -6.49
C THR A 98 -14.65 6.86 -5.04
N LYS A 99 -14.29 7.79 -4.15
CA LYS A 99 -14.17 7.51 -2.72
C LYS A 99 -15.48 7.00 -2.12
N SER A 100 -16.60 7.64 -2.46
CA SER A 100 -17.92 7.23 -1.99
C SER A 100 -18.27 5.82 -2.47
N LYS A 101 -17.95 5.51 -3.72
CA LYS A 101 -18.17 4.19 -4.31
C LYS A 101 -17.41 3.11 -3.53
N TYR A 102 -16.13 3.31 -3.30
CA TYR A 102 -15.30 2.32 -2.61
C TYR A 102 -15.66 2.19 -1.13
N LYS A 103 -16.05 3.28 -0.49
CA LYS A 103 -16.55 3.22 0.88
C LYS A 103 -17.78 2.32 1.00
N ARG A 104 -18.68 2.38 0.02
CA ARG A 104 -19.85 1.50 -0.02
C ARG A 104 -19.47 0.05 -0.32
N LEU A 105 -18.52 -0.17 -1.26
CA LEU A 105 -18.11 -1.52 -1.65
C LEU A 105 -17.34 -2.24 -0.55
N TRP A 106 -16.43 -1.55 0.12
CA TRP A 106 -15.55 -2.15 1.14
C TRP A 106 -16.15 -2.13 2.55
N GLY A 107 -17.08 -1.22 2.82
CA GLY A 107 -17.52 -0.89 4.16
C GLY A 107 -16.61 0.13 4.82
N GLU A 108 -17.12 0.78 5.88
CA GLU A 108 -16.39 1.85 6.56
C GLU A 108 -15.07 1.39 7.16
N TRP A 109 -15.05 0.22 7.80
CA TRP A 109 -13.86 -0.26 8.49
C TRP A 109 -12.67 -0.40 7.53
N LEU A 110 -12.86 -1.12 6.43
CA LEU A 110 -11.76 -1.33 5.46
C LEU A 110 -11.38 -0.02 4.78
N TYR A 111 -12.37 0.78 4.39
CA TYR A 111 -12.10 2.07 3.75
C TYR A 111 -11.24 2.96 4.65
N GLU A 112 -11.59 3.07 5.93
CA GLU A 112 -10.82 3.89 6.88
C GLU A 112 -9.40 3.38 7.07
N LYS A 113 -9.21 2.05 7.16
CA LYS A 113 -7.88 1.46 7.29
C LYS A 113 -7.02 1.75 6.08
N VAL A 114 -7.57 1.62 4.88
CA VAL A 114 -6.85 1.94 3.64
C VAL A 114 -6.46 3.41 3.61
N MET A 115 -7.36 4.31 4.00
CA MET A 115 -7.09 5.74 4.01
C MET A 115 -6.07 6.15 5.07
N GLU A 116 -6.06 5.50 6.23
CA GLU A 116 -5.05 5.74 7.26
C GLU A 116 -3.67 5.29 6.78
N LEU A 117 -3.59 4.13 6.15
CA LEU A 117 -2.34 3.65 5.55
C LEU A 117 -1.86 4.62 4.47
N HIS A 118 -2.75 5.08 3.61
CA HIS A 118 -2.44 6.04 2.55
C HIS A 118 -1.88 7.33 3.12
N LYS A 119 -2.52 7.88 4.15
CA LYS A 119 -2.07 9.11 4.80
C LYS A 119 -0.66 8.95 5.37
N ALA A 120 -0.41 7.86 6.07
CA ALA A 120 0.91 7.59 6.65
C ALA A 120 1.97 7.43 5.56
N ASP A 121 1.65 6.76 4.48
CA ASP A 121 2.53 6.56 3.33
C ASP A 121 2.91 7.92 2.70
N LYS A 122 1.91 8.77 2.44
CA LYS A 122 2.15 10.11 1.87
C LYS A 122 3.02 10.98 2.77
N MET A 123 2.80 10.94 4.08
CA MET A 123 3.51 11.78 5.03
C MET A 123 4.93 11.31 5.32
N SER A 124 5.29 10.11 4.87
CA SER A 124 6.59 9.49 5.17
C SER A 124 7.58 9.56 4.02
N HIS A 125 7.24 10.26 2.97
CA HIS A 125 8.14 10.50 1.84
C HIS A 125 9.11 11.63 2.11
#